data_c4d9bf30ec6c2a5d529ee290f1ab3ab0
#
_entry.id   c4d9bf30ec6c2a5d529ee290f1ab3ab0
#
_cell.length_a   1.000
_cell.length_b   1.000
_cell.length_c   1.000
_cell.angle_alpha   90.00
_cell.angle_beta   90.00
_cell.angle_gamma   90.00
#
_symmetry.space_group_name_H-M   'P 1'
#
loop_
_entity.id
_entity.type
_entity.pdbx_description
1 polymer ?
#
loop_
_entity_poly.entity_id
_entity_poly.type
_entity_poly.pdbx_seq_one_letter_code
_entity_poly.pdbx_strand_id
1 'polypeptide(L)'
;MSETLPEDRSPEPVTTESMAADLRALGVEAGDTVLVHASLSALGWVCGGPPAVVDALFEAVTDAGTVVMPTHTAGNSDPSEWENPPVPESWYETIRETMPPFRPDVTPTRGMGGVAECFRSYPAVRRSDHPTFSFAACGADAGVVTDGHDLAYPLGEGSPLARVYDLDGRVLFLGTDHGTNTSLHLGEYRTEPRPEPVTRGASALVDGERRWVTYEDLPIDDGDFPACGAAFEERDPDAVETGTVGVGPAKLIEMRPMIDFAVDWLAEHRDRDDG
;
A
#
# COMPACT_ATOMS: atom_id res chain seq x y z
N MET A 1 6.80 -29.83 2.48
CA MET A 1 7.53 -28.69 3.05
C MET A 1 7.49 -28.86 4.56
N SER A 2 8.65 -28.88 5.23
CA SER A 2 8.69 -28.95 6.71
C SER A 2 8.11 -27.63 7.23
N GLU A 3 7.07 -27.72 8.02
CA GLU A 3 6.50 -26.56 8.72
C GLU A 3 7.54 -26.06 9.73
N THR A 4 7.99 -24.81 9.61
CA THR A 4 8.92 -24.19 10.56
C THR A 4 8.20 -24.05 11.90
N LEU A 5 8.79 -24.57 12.96
CA LEU A 5 8.20 -24.49 14.29
C LEU A 5 8.20 -23.04 14.80
N PRO A 6 7.28 -22.65 15.70
CA PRO A 6 7.23 -21.31 16.26
C PRO A 6 8.55 -20.85 16.88
N GLU A 7 9.23 -21.71 17.62
CA GLU A 7 10.53 -21.46 18.24
C GLU A 7 11.68 -21.27 17.23
N ASP A 8 11.53 -21.77 16.01
CA ASP A 8 12.48 -21.54 14.92
C ASP A 8 12.25 -20.16 14.25
N ARG A 9 11.10 -19.55 14.51
CA ARG A 9 10.73 -18.23 13.95
C ARG A 9 11.09 -17.07 14.86
N SER A 10 10.98 -17.26 16.17
CA SER A 10 11.38 -16.27 17.17
C SER A 10 11.67 -16.94 18.49
N PRO A 11 12.69 -16.47 19.27
CA PRO A 11 13.07 -17.04 20.55
C PRO A 11 11.97 -16.90 21.62
N GLU A 12 11.14 -15.87 21.49
CA GLU A 12 9.98 -15.59 22.33
C GLU A 12 8.80 -15.17 21.47
N PRO A 13 7.55 -15.36 21.93
CA PRO A 13 6.39 -14.84 21.21
C PRO A 13 6.43 -13.34 21.04
N VAL A 14 6.23 -12.86 19.81
CA VAL A 14 6.06 -11.44 19.53
C VAL A 14 4.64 -11.03 19.93
N THR A 15 4.49 -10.01 20.75
CA THR A 15 3.19 -9.57 21.30
C THR A 15 2.83 -8.17 20.79
N THR A 16 1.57 -7.78 20.95
CA THR A 16 1.11 -6.41 20.65
C THR A 16 1.94 -5.39 21.42
N GLU A 17 2.14 -5.60 22.73
CA GLU A 17 2.91 -4.70 23.60
C GLU A 17 4.37 -4.57 23.15
N SER A 18 5.04 -5.71 22.84
CA SER A 18 6.43 -5.67 22.38
C SER A 18 6.56 -4.95 21.04
N MET A 19 5.66 -5.21 20.08
CA MET A 19 5.66 -4.53 18.78
C MET A 19 5.39 -3.01 18.92
N ALA A 20 4.45 -2.61 19.79
CA ALA A 20 4.19 -1.20 20.04
C ALA A 20 5.41 -0.49 20.67
N ALA A 21 6.14 -1.18 21.54
CA ALA A 21 7.40 -0.66 22.09
C ALA A 21 8.48 -0.54 21.01
N ASP A 22 8.64 -1.56 20.16
CA ASP A 22 9.58 -1.56 19.05
C ASP A 22 9.26 -0.44 18.03
N LEU A 23 7.99 -0.23 17.69
CA LEU A 23 7.54 0.86 16.80
C LEU A 23 7.91 2.24 17.35
N ARG A 24 7.70 2.47 18.65
CA ARG A 24 8.11 3.73 19.31
C ARG A 24 9.63 3.87 19.35
N ALA A 25 10.36 2.78 19.57
CA ALA A 25 11.83 2.79 19.54
C ALA A 25 12.37 3.04 18.12
N LEU A 26 11.65 2.63 17.08
CA LEU A 26 11.93 2.95 15.67
C LEU A 26 11.68 4.43 15.33
N GLY A 27 10.91 5.15 16.14
CA GLY A 27 10.61 6.56 15.93
C GLY A 27 9.16 6.85 15.52
N VAL A 28 8.24 5.87 15.61
CA VAL A 28 6.81 6.13 15.44
C VAL A 28 6.29 6.91 16.63
N GLU A 29 5.70 8.07 16.38
CA GLU A 29 5.20 8.98 17.39
C GLU A 29 3.66 9.04 17.44
N ALA A 30 3.15 9.45 18.60
CA ALA A 30 1.72 9.72 18.73
C ALA A 30 1.32 10.90 17.84
N GLY A 31 0.31 10.69 17.00
CA GLY A 31 -0.14 11.71 16.03
C GLY A 31 0.39 11.52 14.62
N ASP A 32 1.31 10.57 14.39
CA ASP A 32 1.83 10.31 13.05
C ASP A 32 0.76 9.81 12.08
N THR A 33 0.90 10.20 10.82
CA THR A 33 0.25 9.53 9.68
C THR A 33 1.26 8.57 9.06
N VAL A 34 0.97 7.26 9.13
CA VAL A 34 1.87 6.21 8.63
C VAL A 34 1.23 5.37 7.54
N LEU A 35 1.89 5.29 6.38
CA LEU A 35 1.57 4.35 5.30
C LEU A 35 2.35 3.07 5.52
N VAL A 36 1.66 1.96 5.81
CA VAL A 36 2.27 0.72 6.29
C VAL A 36 2.29 -0.36 5.21
N HIS A 37 3.45 -0.95 5.02
CA HIS A 37 3.69 -2.19 4.28
C HIS A 37 4.20 -3.25 5.24
N ALA A 38 3.53 -4.41 5.32
CA ALA A 38 3.85 -5.40 6.32
C ALA A 38 3.87 -6.83 5.78
N SER A 39 4.91 -7.57 6.14
CA SER A 39 5.01 -9.02 5.97
C SER A 39 4.93 -9.72 7.34
N LEU A 40 3.75 -10.24 7.68
CA LEU A 40 3.54 -10.92 8.96
C LEU A 40 4.57 -12.04 9.23
N SER A 41 4.93 -12.78 8.19
CA SER A 41 5.86 -13.90 8.32
C SER A 41 7.29 -13.47 8.67
N ALA A 42 7.67 -12.23 8.35
CA ALA A 42 8.99 -11.69 8.68
C ALA A 42 9.09 -11.21 10.13
N LEU A 43 7.97 -10.94 10.81
CA LEU A 43 7.96 -10.44 12.19
C LEU A 43 8.19 -11.52 13.25
N GLY A 44 8.30 -12.79 12.84
CA GLY A 44 8.41 -13.93 13.75
C GLY A 44 7.08 -14.61 14.03
N TRP A 45 6.99 -15.28 15.19
CA TRP A 45 5.72 -15.84 15.65
C TRP A 45 4.94 -14.80 16.45
N VAL A 46 3.96 -14.17 15.79
CA VAL A 46 3.14 -13.12 16.39
C VAL A 46 1.95 -13.74 17.11
N CYS A 47 1.86 -13.53 18.42
CA CYS A 47 0.74 -13.96 19.26
C CYS A 47 -0.53 -13.20 18.87
N GLY A 48 -1.53 -13.90 18.33
CA GLY A 48 -2.75 -13.29 17.79
C GLY A 48 -2.69 -12.98 16.29
N GLY A 49 -1.51 -13.09 15.65
CA GLY A 49 -1.36 -12.89 14.20
C GLY A 49 -1.64 -11.46 13.72
N PRO A 50 -2.31 -11.27 12.56
CA PRO A 50 -2.54 -9.95 11.98
C PRO A 50 -3.23 -8.94 12.91
N PRO A 51 -4.25 -9.30 13.71
CA PRO A 51 -4.85 -8.37 14.68
C PRO A 51 -3.84 -7.76 15.64
N ALA A 52 -2.89 -8.55 16.15
CA ALA A 52 -1.90 -8.03 17.09
C ALA A 52 -0.97 -6.97 16.46
N VAL A 53 -0.66 -7.11 15.16
CA VAL A 53 0.11 -6.09 14.42
C VAL A 53 -0.71 -4.81 14.27
N VAL A 54 -1.98 -4.93 13.90
CA VAL A 54 -2.87 -3.76 13.75
C VAL A 54 -3.06 -3.03 15.07
N ASP A 55 -3.30 -3.76 16.16
CA ASP A 55 -3.47 -3.19 17.49
C ASP A 55 -2.17 -2.49 17.96
N ALA A 56 -0.99 -3.05 17.67
CA ALA A 56 0.30 -2.42 17.97
C ALA A 56 0.50 -1.10 17.22
N LEU A 57 0.08 -1.05 15.95
CA LEU A 57 0.13 0.20 15.16
C LEU A 57 -0.78 1.26 15.76
N PHE A 58 -2.03 0.92 16.11
CA PHE A 58 -2.95 1.86 16.77
C PHE A 58 -2.42 2.34 18.13
N GLU A 59 -1.82 1.44 18.90
CA GLU A 59 -1.23 1.81 20.18
C GLU A 59 -0.02 2.75 20.02
N ALA A 60 0.76 2.59 18.96
CA ALA A 60 1.93 3.44 18.69
C ALA A 60 1.51 4.85 18.23
N VAL A 61 0.64 4.96 17.20
CA VAL A 61 0.22 6.26 16.66
C VAL A 61 -0.85 6.97 17.50
N THR A 62 -1.56 6.23 18.36
CA THR A 62 -2.67 6.67 19.19
C THR A 62 -3.90 7.18 18.39
N ASP A 63 -4.96 7.60 19.06
CA ASP A 63 -6.16 8.17 18.43
C ASP A 63 -5.90 9.50 17.70
N ALA A 64 -4.75 10.14 17.97
CA ALA A 64 -4.35 11.39 17.33
C ALA A 64 -3.68 11.18 15.98
N GLY A 65 -3.16 9.97 15.71
CA GLY A 65 -2.50 9.64 14.46
C GLY A 65 -3.42 8.93 13.46
N THR A 66 -2.85 8.50 12.35
CA THR A 66 -3.56 7.80 11.27
C THR A 66 -2.71 6.67 10.70
N VAL A 67 -3.26 5.45 10.71
CA VAL A 67 -2.69 4.30 10.00
C VAL A 67 -3.34 4.20 8.63
N VAL A 68 -2.52 4.03 7.59
CA VAL A 68 -2.96 3.86 6.20
C VAL A 68 -2.33 2.58 5.64
N MET A 69 -3.11 1.79 4.89
CA MET A 69 -2.59 0.62 4.18
C MET A 69 -3.14 0.54 2.76
N PRO A 70 -2.33 0.16 1.76
CA PRO A 70 -2.86 -0.25 0.47
C PRO A 70 -3.79 -1.45 0.64
N THR A 71 -4.96 -1.38 0.00
CA THR A 71 -5.96 -2.46 0.04
C THR A 71 -6.43 -2.81 -1.38
N HIS A 72 -5.47 -2.88 -2.30
CA HIS A 72 -5.71 -3.06 -3.72
C HIS A 72 -6.47 -4.36 -4.02
N THR A 73 -7.26 -4.32 -5.08
CA THR A 73 -8.13 -5.41 -5.55
C THR A 73 -7.80 -5.75 -7.00
N ALA A 74 -6.57 -6.20 -7.25
CA ALA A 74 -6.09 -6.51 -8.60
C ALA A 74 -7.00 -7.51 -9.37
N GLY A 75 -7.78 -8.33 -8.65
CA GLY A 75 -8.77 -9.22 -9.28
C GLY A 75 -10.05 -8.52 -9.79
N ASN A 76 -10.23 -7.22 -9.51
CA ASN A 76 -11.35 -6.41 -10.02
C ASN A 76 -10.91 -5.48 -11.17
N SER A 77 -9.89 -5.89 -11.91
CA SER A 77 -9.40 -5.23 -13.13
C SER A 77 -9.91 -5.90 -14.40
N ASP A 78 -9.55 -5.35 -15.56
CA ASP A 78 -9.88 -5.97 -16.85
C ASP A 78 -9.22 -7.35 -17.00
N PRO A 79 -9.97 -8.40 -17.37
CA PRO A 79 -9.43 -9.74 -17.49
C PRO A 79 -8.36 -9.89 -18.57
N SER A 80 -8.26 -8.96 -19.51
CA SER A 80 -7.18 -8.93 -20.51
C SER A 80 -5.81 -8.58 -19.91
N GLU A 81 -5.79 -7.98 -18.72
CA GLU A 81 -4.57 -7.62 -17.98
C GLU A 81 -4.10 -8.73 -17.01
N TRP A 82 -4.86 -9.83 -16.90
CA TRP A 82 -4.51 -10.87 -15.93
C TRP A 82 -3.47 -11.83 -16.49
N GLU A 83 -2.32 -11.89 -15.82
CA GLU A 83 -1.21 -12.77 -16.22
C GLU A 83 -1.03 -13.98 -15.31
N ASN A 84 -1.44 -13.89 -14.04
CA ASN A 84 -1.13 -14.90 -13.01
C ASN A 84 -2.37 -15.35 -12.20
N PRO A 85 -3.16 -16.32 -12.68
CA PRO A 85 -3.16 -16.91 -14.02
C PRO A 85 -3.96 -16.06 -15.01
N PRO A 86 -3.64 -16.11 -16.31
CA PRO A 86 -4.50 -15.55 -17.35
C PRO A 86 -5.79 -16.37 -17.48
N VAL A 87 -6.81 -15.77 -18.05
CA VAL A 87 -8.04 -16.46 -18.41
C VAL A 87 -8.22 -16.48 -19.95
N PRO A 88 -8.96 -17.44 -20.52
CA PRO A 88 -9.21 -17.45 -21.95
C PRO A 88 -9.89 -16.16 -22.45
N GLU A 89 -9.45 -15.62 -23.58
CA GLU A 89 -10.02 -14.41 -24.18
C GLU A 89 -11.54 -14.52 -24.39
N SER A 90 -12.03 -15.72 -24.73
CA SER A 90 -13.46 -15.99 -24.87
C SER A 90 -14.30 -15.78 -23.60
N TRP A 91 -13.66 -15.58 -22.44
CA TRP A 91 -14.34 -15.30 -21.18
C TRP A 91 -14.40 -13.80 -20.85
N TYR A 92 -13.62 -12.95 -21.51
CA TYR A 92 -13.49 -11.52 -21.17
C TYR A 92 -14.83 -10.80 -21.14
N GLU A 93 -15.67 -10.98 -22.16
CA GLU A 93 -16.99 -10.35 -22.24
C GLU A 93 -17.88 -10.78 -21.05
N THR A 94 -17.97 -12.08 -20.81
CA THR A 94 -18.76 -12.61 -19.69
C THR A 94 -18.27 -12.08 -18.35
N ILE A 95 -16.93 -11.99 -18.14
CA ILE A 95 -16.36 -11.47 -16.92
C ILE A 95 -16.71 -10.00 -16.75
N ARG A 96 -16.52 -9.18 -17.79
CA ARG A 96 -16.88 -7.75 -17.76
C ARG A 96 -18.36 -7.53 -17.48
N GLU A 97 -19.23 -8.36 -18.01
CA GLU A 97 -20.68 -8.27 -17.81
C GLU A 97 -21.15 -8.75 -16.45
N THR A 98 -20.49 -9.74 -15.85
CA THR A 98 -21.02 -10.46 -14.67
C THR A 98 -20.21 -10.27 -13.39
N MET A 99 -18.97 -9.76 -13.47
CA MET A 99 -18.13 -9.51 -12.28
C MET A 99 -18.90 -8.65 -11.27
N PRO A 100 -19.00 -9.08 -9.99
CA PRO A 100 -19.60 -8.25 -8.94
C PRO A 100 -18.92 -6.89 -8.84
N PRO A 101 -19.65 -5.81 -8.54
CA PRO A 101 -19.02 -4.50 -8.37
C PRO A 101 -18.16 -4.47 -7.12
N PHE A 102 -17.14 -3.63 -7.15
CA PHE A 102 -16.36 -3.31 -5.97
C PHE A 102 -17.28 -2.77 -4.86
N ARG A 103 -17.05 -3.26 -3.66
CA ARG A 103 -17.71 -2.82 -2.41
C ARG A 103 -16.65 -2.73 -1.32
N PRO A 104 -16.36 -1.54 -0.78
CA PRO A 104 -15.28 -1.34 0.18
C PRO A 104 -15.29 -2.32 1.35
N ASP A 105 -16.48 -2.59 1.91
CA ASP A 105 -16.64 -3.46 3.08
C ASP A 105 -16.48 -4.95 2.77
N VAL A 106 -16.76 -5.37 1.53
CA VAL A 106 -16.91 -6.80 1.17
C VAL A 106 -15.80 -7.32 0.28
N THR A 107 -15.37 -6.51 -0.72
CA THR A 107 -14.40 -6.97 -1.72
C THR A 107 -13.03 -7.20 -1.07
N PRO A 108 -12.49 -8.45 -1.09
CA PRO A 108 -11.21 -8.74 -0.45
C PRO A 108 -10.05 -8.05 -1.17
N THR A 109 -8.96 -7.83 -0.46
CA THR A 109 -7.70 -7.41 -1.08
C THR A 109 -7.06 -8.57 -1.85
N ARG A 110 -6.16 -8.26 -2.77
CA ARG A 110 -5.36 -9.27 -3.46
C ARG A 110 -3.89 -8.83 -3.52
N GLY A 111 -3.01 -9.70 -3.00
CA GLY A 111 -1.57 -9.43 -2.99
C GLY A 111 -1.08 -8.52 -1.86
N MET A 112 -1.97 -7.98 -1.01
CA MET A 112 -1.63 -6.99 0.03
C MET A 112 -1.18 -7.61 1.37
N GLY A 113 -1.23 -8.93 1.49
CA GLY A 113 -0.87 -9.64 2.72
C GLY A 113 -1.96 -9.67 3.80
N GLY A 114 -1.75 -10.51 4.80
CA GLY A 114 -2.76 -10.77 5.84
C GLY A 114 -3.00 -9.59 6.79
N VAL A 115 -2.01 -8.71 6.97
CA VAL A 115 -2.15 -7.54 7.86
C VAL A 115 -3.09 -6.51 7.26
N ALA A 116 -2.90 -6.15 5.98
CA ALA A 116 -3.78 -5.21 5.28
C ALA A 116 -5.22 -5.76 5.11
N GLU A 117 -5.36 -7.07 4.83
CA GLU A 117 -6.68 -7.71 4.77
C GLU A 117 -7.39 -7.71 6.12
N CYS A 118 -6.66 -7.91 7.21
CA CYS A 118 -7.19 -7.80 8.57
C CYS A 118 -7.57 -6.35 8.90
N PHE A 119 -6.65 -5.41 8.65
CA PHE A 119 -6.82 -3.98 8.94
C PHE A 119 -8.12 -3.42 8.35
N ARG A 120 -8.36 -3.66 7.04
CA ARG A 120 -9.58 -3.16 6.38
C ARG A 120 -10.90 -3.62 7.00
N SER A 121 -10.87 -4.69 7.81
CA SER A 121 -12.06 -5.27 8.45
C SER A 121 -12.33 -4.70 9.85
N TYR A 122 -11.45 -3.86 10.38
CA TYR A 122 -11.67 -3.23 11.69
C TYR A 122 -12.83 -2.22 11.64
N PRO A 123 -13.66 -2.12 12.69
CA PRO A 123 -14.90 -1.33 12.66
C PRO A 123 -14.73 0.17 12.38
N ALA A 124 -13.57 0.75 12.77
CA ALA A 124 -13.30 2.17 12.59
C ALA A 124 -12.54 2.48 11.29
N VAL A 125 -12.16 1.45 10.53
CA VAL A 125 -11.40 1.62 9.30
C VAL A 125 -12.32 2.06 8.17
N ARG A 126 -11.91 3.09 7.45
CA ARG A 126 -12.53 3.55 6.21
C ARG A 126 -11.70 3.06 5.04
N ARG A 127 -12.36 2.72 3.94
CA ARG A 127 -11.70 2.32 2.70
C ARG A 127 -12.16 3.19 1.55
N SER A 128 -11.24 3.66 0.73
CA SER A 128 -11.55 4.48 -0.43
C SER A 128 -12.31 3.69 -1.51
N ASP A 129 -13.11 4.40 -2.31
CA ASP A 129 -14.05 3.77 -3.27
C ASP A 129 -13.42 3.33 -4.58
N HIS A 130 -12.09 3.47 -4.76
CA HIS A 130 -11.46 3.07 -6.02
C HIS A 130 -11.51 1.55 -6.21
N PRO A 131 -12.07 1.06 -7.34
CA PRO A 131 -12.38 -0.37 -7.52
C PRO A 131 -11.15 -1.28 -7.64
N THR A 132 -9.98 -0.74 -7.99
CA THR A 132 -8.74 -1.53 -8.15
C THR A 132 -7.66 -1.13 -7.16
N PHE A 133 -7.44 0.17 -6.95
CA PHE A 133 -6.32 0.72 -6.17
C PHE A 133 -6.75 1.36 -4.84
N SER A 134 -7.78 0.83 -4.18
CA SER A 134 -8.25 1.36 -2.91
C SER A 134 -7.19 1.32 -1.80
N PHE A 135 -7.32 2.24 -0.86
CA PHE A 135 -6.56 2.28 0.39
C PHE A 135 -7.53 2.25 1.57
N ALA A 136 -7.06 1.73 2.68
CA ALA A 136 -7.79 1.79 3.94
C ALA A 136 -7.05 2.69 4.92
N ALA A 137 -7.79 3.42 5.76
CA ALA A 137 -7.23 4.30 6.78
C ALA A 137 -8.06 4.27 8.06
N CYS A 138 -7.40 4.44 9.21
CA CYS A 138 -8.01 4.58 10.52
C CYS A 138 -7.25 5.62 11.34
N GLY A 139 -7.97 6.51 12.01
CA GLY A 139 -7.41 7.56 12.83
C GLY A 139 -7.96 8.94 12.50
N ALA A 140 -7.28 9.99 12.99
CA ALA A 140 -7.75 11.37 12.93
C ALA A 140 -8.03 11.85 11.50
N ASP A 141 -7.15 11.51 10.55
CA ASP A 141 -7.22 11.96 9.15
C ASP A 141 -7.74 10.89 8.19
N ALA A 142 -8.32 9.79 8.71
CA ALA A 142 -8.80 8.69 7.87
C ALA A 142 -9.77 9.15 6.77
N GLY A 143 -10.66 10.12 7.08
CA GLY A 143 -11.56 10.73 6.10
C GLY A 143 -10.82 11.54 5.04
N VAL A 144 -9.85 12.36 5.45
CA VAL A 144 -9.01 13.14 4.53
C VAL A 144 -8.29 12.22 3.54
N VAL A 145 -7.74 11.12 4.04
CA VAL A 145 -6.99 10.16 3.22
C VAL A 145 -7.90 9.41 2.24
N THR A 146 -9.09 8.95 2.67
CA THR A 146 -9.91 8.03 1.87
C THR A 146 -10.98 8.66 1.02
N ASP A 147 -11.46 9.87 1.35
CA ASP A 147 -12.55 10.53 0.62
C ASP A 147 -12.07 11.12 -0.71
N GLY A 148 -12.91 11.02 -1.75
CA GLY A 148 -12.62 11.66 -3.04
C GLY A 148 -11.42 11.04 -3.76
N HIS A 149 -11.24 9.73 -3.70
CA HIS A 149 -10.24 9.00 -4.48
C HIS A 149 -10.66 8.98 -5.95
N ASP A 150 -9.91 9.64 -6.82
CA ASP A 150 -10.21 9.77 -8.24
C ASP A 150 -10.16 8.42 -8.95
N LEU A 151 -11.10 8.22 -9.89
CA LEU A 151 -11.12 7.00 -10.69
C LEU A 151 -9.97 6.95 -11.71
N ALA A 152 -9.69 8.06 -12.39
CA ALA A 152 -8.57 8.17 -13.31
C ALA A 152 -7.28 8.53 -12.56
N TYR A 153 -6.16 7.96 -13.00
CA TYR A 153 -4.85 8.19 -12.37
C TYR A 153 -4.85 7.91 -10.85
N PRO A 154 -5.23 6.71 -10.42
CA PRO A 154 -5.60 6.38 -9.04
C PRO A 154 -4.46 6.42 -8.01
N LEU A 155 -3.21 6.55 -8.44
CA LEU A 155 -2.05 6.68 -7.57
C LEU A 155 -1.38 8.07 -7.69
N GLY A 156 -2.01 8.99 -8.44
CA GLY A 156 -1.58 10.38 -8.65
C GLY A 156 -2.15 11.35 -7.62
N GLU A 157 -2.33 12.62 -8.04
CA GLU A 157 -2.71 13.74 -7.16
C GLU A 157 -4.10 13.60 -6.52
N GLY A 158 -5.03 12.89 -7.15
CA GLY A 158 -6.37 12.60 -6.60
C GLY A 158 -6.40 11.36 -5.69
N SER A 159 -5.27 10.82 -5.31
CA SER A 159 -5.15 9.57 -4.56
C SER A 159 -4.94 9.75 -3.06
N PRO A 160 -5.15 8.69 -2.26
CA PRO A 160 -4.72 8.62 -0.87
C PRO A 160 -3.22 8.85 -0.67
N LEU A 161 -2.37 8.51 -1.65
CA LEU A 161 -0.92 8.76 -1.57
C LEU A 161 -0.60 10.25 -1.51
N ALA A 162 -1.24 11.07 -2.36
CA ALA A 162 -1.07 12.51 -2.33
C ALA A 162 -1.53 13.12 -1.00
N ARG A 163 -2.62 12.58 -0.41
CA ARG A 163 -3.09 13.02 0.90
C ARG A 163 -2.09 12.70 2.02
N VAL A 164 -1.51 11.48 2.02
CA VAL A 164 -0.47 11.11 2.99
C VAL A 164 0.77 12.00 2.82
N TYR A 165 1.18 12.28 1.57
CA TYR A 165 2.25 13.22 1.28
C TYR A 165 1.95 14.64 1.82
N ASP A 166 0.74 15.16 1.63
CA ASP A 166 0.32 16.48 2.10
C ASP A 166 0.25 16.59 3.62
N LEU A 167 -0.02 15.48 4.30
CA LEU A 167 -0.04 15.35 5.77
C LEU A 167 1.38 15.15 6.38
N ASP A 168 2.45 15.31 5.59
CA ASP A 168 3.82 15.00 6.02
C ASP A 168 3.94 13.57 6.59
N GLY A 169 3.18 12.63 5.99
CA GLY A 169 3.15 11.26 6.46
C GLY A 169 4.47 10.52 6.23
N ARG A 170 4.60 9.39 6.92
CA ARG A 170 5.78 8.53 6.87
C ARG A 170 5.44 7.16 6.30
N VAL A 171 6.39 6.52 5.61
CA VAL A 171 6.26 5.14 5.11
C VAL A 171 6.91 4.19 6.09
N LEU A 172 6.14 3.21 6.57
CA LEU A 172 6.59 2.20 7.53
C LEU A 172 6.67 0.84 6.86
N PHE A 173 7.87 0.28 6.80
CA PHE A 173 8.11 -1.10 6.36
C PHE A 173 8.28 -2.01 7.57
N LEU A 174 7.49 -3.07 7.62
CA LEU A 174 7.56 -4.13 8.63
C LEU A 174 7.88 -5.46 7.97
N GLY A 175 9.15 -5.84 7.94
CA GLY A 175 9.62 -7.06 7.28
C GLY A 175 9.48 -7.02 5.75
N THR A 176 9.41 -5.85 5.16
CA THR A 176 9.39 -5.58 3.72
C THR A 176 10.40 -4.48 3.38
N ASP A 177 10.45 -4.09 2.12
CA ASP A 177 11.35 -3.05 1.61
C ASP A 177 10.70 -2.26 0.47
N HIS A 178 11.51 -1.47 -0.25
CA HIS A 178 11.06 -0.66 -1.37
C HIS A 178 10.45 -1.45 -2.54
N GLY A 179 10.66 -2.75 -2.63
CA GLY A 179 9.97 -3.61 -3.60
C GLY A 179 8.45 -3.72 -3.37
N THR A 180 7.97 -3.26 -2.19
CA THR A 180 6.52 -3.17 -1.89
C THR A 180 6.05 -1.73 -1.70
N ASN A 181 6.88 -0.75 -2.01
CA ASN A 181 6.65 0.67 -1.70
C ASN A 181 5.63 1.33 -2.63
N THR A 182 4.36 1.17 -2.34
CA THR A 182 3.29 1.80 -3.13
C THR A 182 3.40 3.33 -3.19
N SER A 183 4.04 3.99 -2.21
CA SER A 183 4.14 5.46 -2.21
C SER A 183 4.98 6.00 -3.37
N LEU A 184 5.96 5.24 -3.86
CA LEU A 184 6.81 5.65 -4.99
C LEU A 184 6.01 5.83 -6.29
N HIS A 185 4.84 5.22 -6.42
CA HIS A 185 3.96 5.51 -7.55
C HIS A 185 3.55 6.99 -7.61
N LEU A 186 3.40 7.69 -6.48
CA LEU A 186 3.14 9.14 -6.53
C LEU A 186 4.30 9.89 -7.22
N GLY A 187 5.54 9.50 -6.96
CA GLY A 187 6.71 10.00 -7.68
C GLY A 187 6.64 9.68 -9.18
N GLU A 188 6.28 8.45 -9.52
CA GLU A 188 6.08 8.02 -10.91
C GLU A 188 5.04 8.89 -11.64
N TYR A 189 3.90 9.18 -10.99
CA TYR A 189 2.85 10.04 -11.56
C TYR A 189 3.23 11.52 -11.65
N ARG A 190 4.21 11.98 -10.90
CA ARG A 190 4.76 13.34 -10.94
C ARG A 190 5.92 13.49 -11.91
N THR A 191 6.52 12.39 -12.34
CA THR A 191 7.69 12.40 -13.24
C THR A 191 7.29 12.83 -14.64
N GLU A 192 8.10 13.71 -15.26
CA GLU A 192 7.89 14.21 -16.63
C GLU A 192 9.10 13.89 -17.53
N PRO A 193 8.87 13.65 -18.86
CA PRO A 193 7.59 13.52 -19.55
C PRO A 193 6.86 12.24 -19.14
N ARG A 194 5.54 12.28 -19.07
CA ARG A 194 4.72 11.09 -18.72
C ARG A 194 4.67 10.09 -19.88
N PRO A 195 4.61 8.78 -19.59
CA PRO A 195 4.32 7.79 -20.63
C PRO A 195 2.90 7.99 -21.18
N GLU A 196 2.63 7.43 -22.37
CA GLU A 196 1.30 7.44 -22.94
C GLU A 196 0.30 6.73 -22.01
N PRO A 197 -0.85 7.33 -21.73
CA PRO A 197 -1.86 6.72 -20.85
C PRO A 197 -2.40 5.40 -21.40
N VAL A 198 -2.73 4.50 -20.51
CA VAL A 198 -3.44 3.25 -20.81
C VAL A 198 -4.88 3.31 -20.32
N THR A 199 -5.78 2.62 -21.02
CA THR A 199 -7.17 2.50 -20.57
C THR A 199 -7.31 1.24 -19.72
N ARG A 200 -7.76 1.40 -18.48
CA ARG A 200 -8.08 0.31 -17.58
C ARG A 200 -9.57 0.13 -17.40
N GLY A 201 -10.00 -1.03 -16.91
CA GLY A 201 -11.40 -1.35 -16.67
C GLY A 201 -11.62 -2.02 -15.33
N ALA A 202 -12.79 -1.77 -14.71
CA ALA A 202 -13.18 -2.39 -13.45
C ALA A 202 -14.70 -2.44 -13.29
N SER A 203 -15.19 -3.34 -12.44
CA SER A 203 -16.60 -3.38 -12.04
C SER A 203 -16.81 -2.52 -10.78
N ALA A 204 -17.66 -1.50 -10.87
CA ALA A 204 -17.92 -0.55 -9.79
C ALA A 204 -19.42 -0.33 -9.56
N LEU A 205 -19.77 0.28 -8.43
CA LEU A 205 -21.10 0.85 -8.17
C LEU A 205 -21.10 2.30 -8.62
N VAL A 206 -22.00 2.64 -9.55
CA VAL A 206 -22.25 4.02 -9.98
C VAL A 206 -23.72 4.30 -9.73
N ASP A 207 -24.02 5.26 -8.89
CA ASP A 207 -25.40 5.59 -8.46
C ASP A 207 -26.15 4.36 -7.88
N GLY A 208 -25.45 3.49 -7.19
CA GLY A 208 -26.00 2.25 -6.60
C GLY A 208 -26.19 1.09 -7.59
N GLU A 209 -25.90 1.28 -8.87
CA GLU A 209 -26.00 0.26 -9.90
C GLU A 209 -24.61 -0.28 -10.28
N ARG A 210 -24.54 -1.60 -10.49
CA ARG A 210 -23.33 -2.21 -11.05
C ARG A 210 -23.08 -1.71 -12.46
N ARG A 211 -21.87 -1.18 -12.71
CA ARG A 211 -21.39 -0.81 -14.04
C ARG A 211 -19.97 -1.28 -14.27
N TRP A 212 -19.66 -1.64 -15.51
CA TRP A 212 -18.28 -1.71 -15.97
C TRP A 212 -17.82 -0.30 -16.28
N VAL A 213 -16.81 0.20 -15.58
CA VAL A 213 -16.24 1.53 -15.77
C VAL A 213 -14.88 1.40 -16.45
N THR A 214 -14.54 2.35 -17.30
CA THR A 214 -13.21 2.49 -17.89
C THR A 214 -12.62 3.83 -17.48
N TYR A 215 -11.32 3.88 -17.30
CA TYR A 215 -10.60 5.07 -16.87
C TYR A 215 -9.18 5.09 -17.44
N GLU A 216 -8.60 6.28 -17.54
CA GLU A 216 -7.21 6.47 -17.93
C GLU A 216 -6.29 6.29 -16.73
N ASP A 217 -5.13 5.70 -16.99
CA ASP A 217 -4.10 5.47 -16.01
C ASP A 217 -2.72 5.49 -16.68
N LEU A 218 -1.64 5.60 -15.89
CA LEU A 218 -0.30 5.36 -16.41
C LEU A 218 0.00 3.85 -16.45
N PRO A 219 0.86 3.40 -17.37
CA PRO A 219 1.46 2.08 -17.24
C PRO A 219 2.32 2.06 -15.97
N ILE A 220 1.93 1.22 -15.00
CA ILE A 220 2.58 1.11 -13.70
C ILE A 220 3.80 0.19 -13.82
N ASP A 221 4.97 0.67 -13.38
CA ASP A 221 6.20 -0.12 -13.31
C ASP A 221 6.89 0.10 -11.96
N ASP A 222 6.95 -0.94 -11.14
CA ASP A 222 7.58 -0.94 -9.82
C ASP A 222 8.94 -1.66 -9.80
N GLY A 223 9.42 -2.12 -10.97
CA GLY A 223 10.63 -2.93 -11.08
C GLY A 223 11.91 -2.20 -10.64
N ASP A 224 11.95 -0.89 -10.73
CA ASP A 224 13.07 -0.04 -10.34
C ASP A 224 12.94 0.57 -8.93
N PHE A 225 11.81 0.41 -8.26
CA PHE A 225 11.58 0.96 -6.92
C PHE A 225 12.60 0.52 -5.86
N PRO A 226 13.08 -0.74 -5.84
CA PRO A 226 14.17 -1.12 -4.93
C PRO A 226 15.44 -0.28 -5.15
N ALA A 227 15.79 0.00 -6.39
CA ALA A 227 16.98 0.80 -6.72
C ALA A 227 16.78 2.29 -6.39
N CYS A 228 15.61 2.84 -6.71
CA CYS A 228 15.25 4.21 -6.36
C CYS A 228 15.27 4.43 -4.85
N GLY A 229 14.63 3.53 -4.08
CA GLY A 229 14.60 3.63 -2.64
C GLY A 229 15.98 3.49 -1.98
N ALA A 230 16.82 2.56 -2.46
CA ALA A 230 18.19 2.43 -1.98
C ALA A 230 19.02 3.68 -2.25
N ALA A 231 18.88 4.29 -3.44
CA ALA A 231 19.55 5.55 -3.78
C ALA A 231 19.08 6.71 -2.89
N PHE A 232 17.80 6.75 -2.53
CA PHE A 232 17.27 7.72 -1.57
C PHE A 232 17.90 7.55 -0.18
N GLU A 233 17.92 6.31 0.36
CA GLU A 233 18.51 6.03 1.66
C GLU A 233 20.00 6.42 1.75
N GLU A 234 20.76 6.25 0.66
CA GLU A 234 22.16 6.70 0.58
C GLU A 234 22.29 8.21 0.54
N ARG A 235 21.36 8.90 -0.13
CA ARG A 235 21.38 10.35 -0.31
C ARG A 235 20.95 11.11 0.92
N ASP A 236 19.91 10.63 1.61
CA ASP A 236 19.28 11.30 2.76
C ASP A 236 19.07 10.33 3.92
N PRO A 237 20.15 9.85 4.55
CA PRO A 237 20.06 8.90 5.65
C PRO A 237 19.35 9.45 6.88
N ASP A 238 19.29 10.79 7.04
CA ASP A 238 18.61 11.43 8.17
C ASP A 238 17.07 11.36 8.06
N ALA A 239 16.53 11.08 6.85
CA ALA A 239 15.11 10.88 6.60
C ALA A 239 14.67 9.42 6.79
N VAL A 240 15.57 8.54 7.28
CA VAL A 240 15.35 7.08 7.35
C VAL A 240 15.73 6.54 8.71
N GLU A 241 14.75 6.11 9.48
CA GLU A 241 14.99 5.36 10.71
C GLU A 241 14.98 3.86 10.41
N THR A 242 15.95 3.14 10.94
CA THR A 242 16.08 1.68 10.77
C THR A 242 16.12 0.97 12.09
N GLY A 243 15.48 -0.20 12.17
CA GLY A 243 15.41 -0.97 13.40
C GLY A 243 14.81 -2.36 13.20
N THR A 244 14.23 -2.88 14.26
CA THR A 244 13.59 -4.20 14.28
C THR A 244 12.24 -4.08 14.97
N VAL A 245 11.21 -4.71 14.40
CA VAL A 245 9.90 -4.90 15.05
C VAL A 245 9.63 -6.40 15.11
N GLY A 246 9.39 -6.93 16.31
CA GLY A 246 9.46 -8.36 16.54
C GLY A 246 10.88 -8.88 16.25
N VAL A 247 11.02 -9.77 15.26
CA VAL A 247 12.35 -10.24 14.79
C VAL A 247 12.65 -9.76 13.37
N GLY A 248 11.75 -9.00 12.76
CA GLY A 248 11.86 -8.53 11.38
C GLY A 248 12.53 -7.18 11.25
N PRO A 249 13.26 -6.93 10.15
CA PRO A 249 13.77 -5.60 9.86
C PRO A 249 12.59 -4.62 9.68
N ALA A 250 12.78 -3.39 10.15
CA ALA A 250 11.80 -2.33 10.00
C ALA A 250 12.48 -1.03 9.57
N LYS A 251 11.77 -0.23 8.78
CA LYS A 251 12.19 1.11 8.38
C LYS A 251 11.02 2.07 8.49
N LEU A 252 11.31 3.27 8.94
CA LEU A 252 10.38 4.40 8.95
C LEU A 252 11.01 5.52 8.14
N ILE A 253 10.33 5.97 7.10
CA ILE A 253 10.89 6.88 6.09
C ILE A 253 9.98 8.10 5.94
N GLU A 254 10.55 9.29 5.92
CA GLU A 254 9.82 10.50 5.58
C GLU A 254 9.35 10.46 4.11
N MET A 255 8.03 10.44 3.89
CA MET A 255 7.47 10.23 2.57
C MET A 255 7.76 11.38 1.62
N ARG A 256 7.64 12.63 2.09
CA ARG A 256 7.79 13.82 1.23
C ARG A 256 9.16 13.91 0.58
N PRO A 257 10.29 13.92 1.32
CA PRO A 257 11.62 13.99 0.70
C PRO A 257 11.91 12.78 -0.19
N MET A 258 11.39 11.59 0.15
CA MET A 258 11.55 10.39 -0.67
C MET A 258 10.82 10.53 -2.02
N ILE A 259 9.59 11.05 -2.03
CA ILE A 259 8.82 11.23 -3.27
C ILE A 259 9.46 12.33 -4.13
N ASP A 260 9.86 13.45 -3.52
CA ASP A 260 10.52 14.55 -4.26
C ASP A 260 11.83 14.06 -4.92
N PHE A 261 12.62 13.25 -4.21
CA PHE A 261 13.79 12.58 -4.79
C PHE A 261 13.41 11.61 -5.92
N ALA A 262 12.35 10.80 -5.72
CA ALA A 262 11.96 9.79 -6.69
C ALA A 262 11.54 10.39 -8.03
N VAL A 263 10.91 11.58 -8.04
CA VAL A 263 10.56 12.29 -9.28
C VAL A 263 11.79 12.53 -10.15
N ASP A 264 12.85 13.09 -9.57
CA ASP A 264 14.08 13.38 -10.29
C ASP A 264 14.81 12.09 -10.69
N TRP A 265 14.90 11.13 -9.76
CA TRP A 265 15.59 9.86 -10.00
C TRP A 265 14.93 9.04 -11.13
N LEU A 266 13.60 8.92 -11.11
CA LEU A 266 12.85 8.20 -12.15
C LEU A 266 12.96 8.90 -13.51
N ALA A 267 13.00 10.24 -13.52
CA ALA A 267 13.20 11.00 -14.74
C ALA A 267 14.57 10.73 -15.39
N GLU A 268 15.59 10.48 -14.58
CA GLU A 268 16.96 10.24 -15.04
C GLU A 268 17.23 8.78 -15.43
N HIS A 269 16.58 7.81 -14.75
CA HIS A 269 16.94 6.39 -14.83
C HIS A 269 15.98 5.54 -15.67
N ARG A 270 14.76 6.01 -15.91
CA ARG A 270 13.85 5.34 -16.85
C ARG A 270 14.19 5.79 -18.25
N ASP A 271 14.84 4.89 -19.02
CA ASP A 271 15.01 5.06 -20.46
C ASP A 271 13.61 5.17 -21.09
N ARG A 272 13.32 6.33 -21.60
CA ARG A 272 12.11 6.55 -22.38
C ARG A 272 12.49 6.24 -23.81
N ASP A 273 12.11 5.04 -24.25
CA ASP A 273 12.18 4.70 -25.67
C ASP A 273 11.47 5.81 -26.45
N ASP A 274 12.30 6.68 -27.07
CA ASP A 274 11.88 7.51 -28.19
C ASP A 274 11.53 6.56 -29.34
N GLY A 275 10.29 5.99 -29.30
CA GLY A 275 9.75 5.08 -30.29
C GLY A 275 9.43 5.77 -31.61
#